data_4a4939e9898ccf8941e27f74243a8bb5
#
_entry.id   4a4939e9898ccf8941e27f74243a8bb5
#
_cell.length_a   1.000
_cell.length_b   1.000
_cell.length_c   1.000
_cell.angle_alpha   90.00
_cell.angle_beta   90.00
_cell.angle_gamma   90.00
#
_symmetry.space_group_name_H-M   'P 1'
#
loop_
_entity.id
_entity.type
_entity.pdbx_description
1 polymer ?
#
loop_
_entity_poly.entity_id
_entity_poly.type
_entity_poly.pdbx_seq_one_letter_code
_entity_poly.pdbx_strand_id
1 'polypeptide(L)'
;MNYTVDSYCIDGKHLIAVEVHRGPLTPYAMKGKGVFIRQGRNTFAACDEKVKELELERVNRTFDSLPFYDDSGSREVSEDDIDAVLRRMRESGDIGCSLQTLLSMGILNEIHGEPANTVAFDLLTSNRRRYETSCAMFRGLSRIDFVDRLECSGNVLEQIESAISFVKRNMHLRAVIKGLYREDVYEIPITALREAIVNAVVHRSYVSRDTVTVTILDDRIEVESPGSLLIRREQLGTGMYRTRNEVLARYLRGIGVCEMRGTGIMRMRETCLAQGLREPMVEEIEDHVRVTFFRDTGQDRIPALGIQERRMLHMISENPDITHEQLAEGLGISKPYVAKLIRHSKDRGLLARDESVRKGGWVVDMERLEWM
;
A
#
# COMPACT_ATOMS: atom_id res chain seq x y z
N MET A 1 31.54 13.24 10.40
CA MET A 1 30.20 13.68 10.00
C MET A 1 30.39 14.92 9.15
N ASN A 2 30.03 14.90 7.88
CA ASN A 2 30.15 16.07 7.03
C ASN A 2 28.84 16.88 7.14
N TYR A 3 28.97 18.15 7.44
CA TYR A 3 27.82 19.06 7.51
C TYR A 3 28.21 20.41 6.91
N THR A 4 27.21 21.10 6.35
CA THR A 4 27.31 22.51 5.95
C THR A 4 26.40 23.34 6.83
N VAL A 5 26.80 24.58 7.06
CA VAL A 5 26.02 25.53 7.86
C VAL A 5 25.86 26.81 7.03
N ASP A 6 24.62 27.14 6.72
CA ASP A 6 24.26 28.33 5.99
C ASP A 6 23.33 29.23 6.81
N SER A 7 23.41 30.52 6.60
CA SER A 7 22.52 31.49 7.22
C SER A 7 21.64 32.19 6.19
N TYR A 8 20.35 32.24 6.48
CA TYR A 8 19.35 32.88 5.61
C TYR A 8 18.59 33.95 6.40
N CYS A 9 18.16 34.99 5.72
CA CYS A 9 17.23 35.97 6.27
C CYS A 9 15.90 35.87 5.49
N ILE A 10 14.85 35.43 6.17
CA ILE A 10 13.51 35.30 5.59
C ILE A 10 12.55 36.12 6.46
N ASP A 11 11.84 37.07 5.87
CA ASP A 11 10.90 37.96 6.55
C ASP A 11 11.51 38.70 7.75
N GLY A 12 12.78 39.12 7.64
CA GLY A 12 13.51 39.83 8.70
C GLY A 12 13.98 38.94 9.86
N LYS A 13 13.80 37.60 9.77
CA LYS A 13 14.29 36.63 10.75
C LYS A 13 15.54 35.93 10.23
N HIS A 14 16.58 35.89 11.07
CA HIS A 14 17.79 35.13 10.76
C HIS A 14 17.59 33.65 11.10
N LEU A 15 17.76 32.80 10.10
CA LEU A 15 17.69 31.36 10.20
C LEU A 15 19.06 30.74 9.94
N ILE A 16 19.40 29.73 10.72
CA ILE A 16 20.58 28.89 10.48
C ILE A 16 20.10 27.56 9.92
N ALA A 17 20.54 27.21 8.72
CA ALA A 17 20.32 25.90 8.13
C ALA A 17 21.56 25.05 8.34
N VAL A 18 21.40 23.88 8.90
CA VAL A 18 22.46 22.88 9.03
C VAL A 18 22.08 21.69 8.19
N GLU A 19 22.82 21.48 7.10
CA GLU A 19 22.66 20.30 6.26
C GLU A 19 23.68 19.23 6.68
N VAL A 20 23.20 18.08 7.10
CA VAL A 20 24.03 16.96 7.53
C VAL A 20 24.01 15.88 6.46
N HIS A 21 25.15 15.66 5.83
CA HIS A 21 25.26 14.63 4.79
C HIS A 21 25.42 13.25 5.40
N ARG A 22 24.78 12.26 4.75
CA ARG A 22 24.93 10.85 5.13
C ARG A 22 26.41 10.43 4.94
N GLY A 23 27.03 10.00 5.99
CA GLY A 23 28.41 9.47 5.91
C GLY A 23 28.43 7.94 5.69
N PRO A 24 29.60 7.39 5.41
CA PRO A 24 29.78 5.97 5.07
C PRO A 24 29.64 5.01 6.25
N LEU A 25 29.63 5.52 7.48
CA LEU A 25 29.66 4.72 8.73
C LEU A 25 28.29 4.75 9.45
N THR A 26 27.17 4.77 8.72
CA THR A 26 25.84 4.67 9.32
C THR A 26 25.58 3.25 9.86
N PRO A 27 24.77 3.08 10.93
CA PRO A 27 24.14 4.12 11.73
C PRO A 27 25.12 4.79 12.71
N TYR A 28 24.94 6.10 12.96
CA TYR A 28 25.70 6.80 13.97
C TYR A 28 25.02 6.66 15.32
N ALA A 29 25.79 6.21 16.33
CA ALA A 29 25.32 6.13 17.69
C ALA A 29 25.80 7.34 18.51
N MET A 30 24.92 7.91 19.30
CA MET A 30 25.27 8.90 20.31
C MET A 30 25.88 8.16 21.52
N LYS A 31 27.08 8.58 21.94
CA LYS A 31 27.81 7.92 23.04
C LYS A 31 26.92 7.81 24.29
N GLY A 32 26.71 6.58 24.74
CA GLY A 32 25.89 6.27 25.93
C GLY A 32 24.38 6.41 25.76
N LYS A 33 23.88 6.73 24.54
CA LYS A 33 22.44 6.91 24.30
C LYS A 33 21.89 6.09 23.13
N GLY A 34 22.76 5.45 22.33
CA GLY A 34 22.34 4.61 21.19
C GLY A 34 22.13 5.36 19.87
N VAL A 35 21.42 4.73 18.96
CA VAL A 35 21.08 5.24 17.64
C VAL A 35 19.73 5.94 17.69
N PHE A 36 19.61 7.08 17.02
CA PHE A 36 18.37 7.84 16.92
C PHE A 36 17.96 8.00 15.46
N ILE A 37 16.65 7.91 15.23
CA ILE A 37 16.02 8.13 13.91
C ILE A 37 15.08 9.32 13.98
N ARG A 38 14.92 9.99 12.84
CA ARG A 38 14.00 11.12 12.67
C ARG A 38 12.75 10.64 11.93
N GLN A 39 11.59 10.82 12.57
CA GLN A 39 10.28 10.58 11.94
C GLN A 39 9.49 11.89 11.98
N GLY A 40 9.34 12.53 10.83
CA GLY A 40 8.71 13.83 10.72
C GLY A 40 9.40 14.90 11.61
N ARG A 41 8.69 15.45 12.59
CA ARG A 41 9.19 16.49 13.52
C ARG A 41 9.86 15.91 14.77
N ASN A 42 9.71 14.62 15.02
CA ASN A 42 10.17 13.97 16.26
C ASN A 42 11.43 13.13 16.01
N THR A 43 12.20 12.94 17.10
CA THR A 43 13.39 12.09 17.11
C THR A 43 13.16 11.00 18.14
N PHE A 44 13.34 9.75 17.75
CA PHE A 44 13.14 8.57 18.58
C PHE A 44 14.43 7.76 18.67
N ALA A 45 14.59 7.00 19.74
CA ALA A 45 15.62 5.96 19.80
C ALA A 45 15.23 4.86 18.82
N ALA A 46 16.19 4.45 17.98
CA ALA A 46 15.98 3.32 17.07
C ALA A 46 15.92 2.01 17.87
N CYS A 47 14.93 1.17 17.59
CA CYS A 47 14.91 -0.20 18.09
C CYS A 47 16.04 -1.03 17.45
N ASP A 48 16.36 -2.17 18.05
CA ASP A 48 17.46 -3.04 17.59
C ASP A 48 17.24 -3.52 16.14
N GLU A 49 15.99 -3.75 15.76
CA GLU A 49 15.59 -4.13 14.41
C GLU A 49 15.92 -3.03 13.41
N LYS A 50 15.59 -1.78 13.73
CA LYS A 50 15.91 -0.63 12.87
C LYS A 50 17.40 -0.38 12.77
N VAL A 51 18.16 -0.57 13.85
CA VAL A 51 19.62 -0.49 13.84
C VAL A 51 20.17 -1.53 12.86
N LYS A 52 19.68 -2.78 12.93
CA LYS A 52 20.10 -3.85 12.04
C LYS A 52 19.79 -3.57 10.56
N GLU A 53 18.62 -3.03 10.27
CA GLU A 53 18.27 -2.57 8.91
C GLU A 53 19.28 -1.52 8.39
N LEU A 54 19.60 -0.51 9.21
CA LEU A 54 20.58 0.53 8.85
C LEU A 54 21.99 0.00 8.66
N GLU A 55 22.39 -1.01 9.43
CA GLU A 55 23.68 -1.70 9.26
C GLU A 55 23.75 -2.46 7.94
N LEU A 56 22.68 -3.16 7.57
CA LEU A 56 22.57 -3.86 6.30
C LEU A 56 22.59 -2.88 5.11
N GLU A 57 21.85 -1.77 5.19
CA GLU A 57 21.91 -0.72 4.18
C GLU A 57 23.34 -0.19 3.96
N ARG A 58 24.14 -0.07 5.03
CA ARG A 58 25.54 0.39 4.92
C ARG A 58 26.38 -0.51 4.02
N VAL A 59 26.16 -1.80 4.08
CA VAL A 59 26.91 -2.79 3.28
C VAL A 59 26.18 -3.15 1.97
N ASN A 60 25.15 -2.41 1.63
CA ASN A 60 24.31 -2.61 0.44
C ASN A 60 23.77 -4.04 0.36
N ARG A 61 23.31 -4.57 1.49
CA ARG A 61 22.65 -5.87 1.61
C ARG A 61 21.24 -5.72 2.16
N THR A 62 20.38 -6.64 1.77
CA THR A 62 19.03 -6.78 2.32
C THR A 62 18.98 -8.01 3.22
N PHE A 63 18.02 -8.03 4.17
CA PHE A 63 17.93 -9.11 5.14
C PHE A 63 17.72 -10.48 4.47
N ASP A 64 16.94 -10.52 3.41
CA ASP A 64 16.65 -11.71 2.63
C ASP A 64 17.87 -12.30 1.89
N SER A 65 18.92 -11.49 1.68
CA SER A 65 20.19 -11.94 1.10
C SER A 65 21.16 -12.57 2.11
N LEU A 66 20.84 -12.54 3.39
CA LEU A 66 21.72 -13.08 4.42
C LEU A 66 21.73 -14.61 4.40
N PRO A 67 22.83 -15.23 4.86
CA PRO A 67 22.89 -16.65 5.12
C PRO A 67 21.77 -17.08 6.07
N PHE A 68 21.09 -18.16 5.72
CA PHE A 68 20.15 -18.81 6.60
C PHE A 68 20.76 -20.09 7.18
N TYR A 69 20.56 -20.31 8.47
CA TYR A 69 20.93 -21.50 9.18
C TYR A 69 19.67 -22.13 9.76
N ASP A 70 19.49 -23.42 9.54
CA ASP A 70 18.40 -24.17 10.15
C ASP A 70 18.63 -24.38 11.66
N ASP A 71 17.70 -25.12 12.31
CA ASP A 71 17.77 -25.36 13.75
C ASP A 71 18.96 -26.27 14.16
N SER A 72 19.55 -26.99 13.21
CA SER A 72 20.78 -27.76 13.38
C SER A 72 22.06 -26.95 13.15
N GLY A 73 21.92 -25.71 12.70
CA GLY A 73 23.05 -24.86 12.27
C GLY A 73 23.55 -25.20 10.87
N SER A 74 22.81 -26.00 10.09
CA SER A 74 23.16 -26.32 8.70
C SER A 74 22.70 -25.21 7.74
N ARG A 75 23.40 -25.10 6.61
CA ARG A 75 23.06 -24.28 5.45
C ARG A 75 22.81 -25.14 4.20
N GLU A 76 22.66 -26.43 4.38
CA GLU A 76 22.37 -27.35 3.30
C GLU A 76 21.05 -27.02 2.64
N VAL A 77 20.97 -27.30 1.35
CA VAL A 77 19.82 -27.04 0.50
C VAL A 77 19.39 -28.37 -0.12
N SER A 78 18.11 -28.67 -0.05
CA SER A 78 17.54 -29.84 -0.70
C SER A 78 17.48 -29.64 -2.21
N GLU A 79 17.85 -30.66 -2.99
CA GLU A 79 17.68 -30.68 -4.45
C GLU A 79 16.20 -30.54 -4.83
N ASP A 80 15.29 -31.16 -4.08
CA ASP A 80 13.85 -31.08 -4.30
C ASP A 80 13.35 -29.63 -4.15
N ASP A 81 13.88 -28.88 -3.19
CA ASP A 81 13.53 -27.47 -2.97
C ASP A 81 14.07 -26.58 -4.10
N ILE A 82 15.30 -26.84 -4.56
CA ILE A 82 15.87 -26.15 -5.74
C ILE A 82 14.97 -26.38 -6.94
N ASP A 83 14.61 -27.62 -7.20
CA ASP A 83 13.77 -28.00 -8.34
C ASP A 83 12.36 -27.39 -8.23
N ALA A 84 11.79 -27.30 -7.03
CA ALA A 84 10.51 -26.65 -6.80
C ALA A 84 10.54 -25.15 -7.14
N VAL A 85 11.60 -24.44 -6.73
CA VAL A 85 11.80 -23.02 -7.03
C VAL A 85 12.02 -22.81 -8.54
N LEU A 86 12.86 -23.63 -9.19
CA LEU A 86 13.12 -23.56 -10.64
C LEU A 86 11.87 -23.93 -11.46
N ARG A 87 11.07 -24.88 -11.01
CA ARG A 87 9.82 -25.28 -11.68
C ARG A 87 8.86 -24.11 -11.78
N ARG A 88 8.65 -23.36 -10.73
CA ARG A 88 7.81 -22.15 -10.72
C ARG A 88 8.29 -21.08 -11.70
N MET A 89 9.61 -20.91 -11.85
CA MET A 89 10.17 -19.99 -12.84
C MET A 89 9.88 -20.48 -14.28
N ARG A 90 10.05 -21.78 -14.54
CA ARG A 90 9.77 -22.37 -15.86
C ARG A 90 8.29 -22.27 -16.24
N GLU A 91 7.40 -22.52 -15.29
CA GLU A 91 5.95 -22.38 -15.46
C GLU A 91 5.54 -20.95 -15.79
N SER A 92 6.31 -19.95 -15.32
CA SER A 92 6.09 -18.52 -15.62
C SER A 92 6.77 -18.04 -16.91
N GLY A 93 7.43 -18.95 -17.66
CA GLY A 93 7.98 -18.65 -18.98
C GLY A 93 9.51 -18.56 -19.04
N ASP A 94 10.22 -18.63 -17.92
CA ASP A 94 11.69 -18.67 -17.90
C ASP A 94 12.20 -20.12 -18.05
N ILE A 95 12.13 -20.63 -19.28
CA ILE A 95 12.50 -22.03 -19.60
C ILE A 95 14.00 -22.30 -19.39
N GLY A 96 14.84 -21.26 -19.48
CA GLY A 96 16.30 -21.37 -19.37
C GLY A 96 16.85 -21.31 -17.94
N CYS A 97 15.98 -21.18 -16.93
CA CYS A 97 16.44 -21.05 -15.55
C CYS A 97 17.12 -22.34 -15.03
N SER A 98 18.19 -22.14 -14.27
CA SER A 98 19.07 -23.18 -13.73
C SER A 98 19.55 -22.80 -12.33
N LEU A 99 20.29 -23.68 -11.66
CA LEU A 99 20.95 -23.37 -10.39
C LEU A 99 21.78 -22.08 -10.50
N GLN A 100 22.49 -21.87 -11.61
CA GLN A 100 23.26 -20.65 -11.85
C GLN A 100 22.39 -19.39 -11.88
N THR A 101 21.14 -19.51 -12.31
CA THR A 101 20.16 -18.42 -12.25
C THR A 101 19.85 -18.06 -10.79
N LEU A 102 19.60 -19.05 -9.92
CA LEU A 102 19.34 -18.83 -8.49
C LEU A 102 20.52 -18.20 -7.77
N LEU A 103 21.74 -18.64 -8.08
CA LEU A 103 22.97 -18.05 -7.55
C LEU A 103 23.13 -16.60 -8.02
N SER A 104 22.96 -16.32 -9.30
CA SER A 104 23.07 -14.96 -9.87
C SER A 104 22.02 -13.99 -9.32
N MET A 105 20.83 -14.49 -8.99
CA MET A 105 19.78 -13.71 -8.34
C MET A 105 20.02 -13.49 -6.84
N GLY A 106 20.98 -14.20 -6.24
CA GLY A 106 21.24 -14.18 -4.81
C GLY A 106 20.20 -14.95 -3.96
N ILE A 107 19.37 -15.79 -4.61
CA ILE A 107 18.42 -16.68 -3.94
C ILE A 107 19.18 -17.77 -3.18
N LEU A 108 20.24 -18.27 -3.77
CA LEU A 108 21.21 -19.13 -3.13
C LEU A 108 22.58 -18.44 -3.10
N ASN A 109 23.38 -18.76 -2.11
CA ASN A 109 24.79 -18.44 -2.08
C ASN A 109 25.62 -19.66 -2.52
N GLU A 110 26.92 -19.48 -2.72
CA GLU A 110 27.86 -20.56 -2.96
C GLU A 110 28.90 -20.57 -1.85
N ILE A 111 29.16 -21.74 -1.28
CA ILE A 111 30.22 -21.97 -0.28
C ILE A 111 30.99 -23.23 -0.67
N HIS A 112 32.29 -23.06 -0.90
CA HIS A 112 33.17 -24.16 -1.31
C HIS A 112 32.72 -24.92 -2.56
N GLY A 113 32.01 -24.24 -3.48
CA GLY A 113 31.46 -24.85 -4.70
C GLY A 113 30.08 -25.47 -4.56
N GLU A 114 29.51 -25.48 -3.35
CA GLU A 114 28.18 -26.03 -3.08
C GLU A 114 27.13 -24.93 -2.84
N PRO A 115 25.87 -25.14 -3.25
CA PRO A 115 24.79 -24.19 -3.00
C PRO A 115 24.49 -24.13 -1.50
N ALA A 116 24.30 -22.91 -0.99
CA ALA A 116 24.08 -22.65 0.41
C ALA A 116 22.83 -21.76 0.62
N ASN A 117 22.06 -22.08 1.64
CA ASN A 117 20.81 -21.47 1.96
C ASN A 117 20.93 -19.97 2.30
N THR A 118 19.93 -19.19 1.86
CA THR A 118 19.71 -17.79 2.22
C THR A 118 18.33 -17.62 2.86
N VAL A 119 18.10 -16.49 3.50
CA VAL A 119 16.77 -16.17 4.03
C VAL A 119 15.72 -16.15 2.91
N ALA A 120 16.05 -15.61 1.71
CA ALA A 120 15.13 -15.61 0.58
C ALA A 120 14.75 -17.03 0.15
N PHE A 121 15.70 -17.94 0.06
CA PHE A 121 15.41 -19.32 -0.31
C PHE A 121 14.57 -20.03 0.76
N ASP A 122 14.90 -19.85 2.04
CA ASP A 122 14.07 -20.38 3.14
C ASP A 122 12.63 -19.85 3.08
N LEU A 123 12.43 -18.57 2.81
CA LEU A 123 11.09 -17.98 2.63
C LEU A 123 10.29 -18.58 1.45
N LEU A 124 10.99 -19.06 0.42
CA LEU A 124 10.37 -19.63 -0.79
C LEU A 124 10.07 -21.13 -0.68
N THR A 125 10.72 -21.84 0.25
CA THR A 125 10.68 -23.31 0.34
C THR A 125 10.18 -23.83 1.68
N SER A 126 10.46 -23.10 2.77
CA SER A 126 10.21 -23.57 4.12
C SER A 126 8.72 -23.54 4.50
N ASN A 127 8.28 -24.60 5.18
CA ASN A 127 6.97 -24.67 5.83
C ASN A 127 7.03 -24.29 7.33
N ARG A 128 8.11 -23.64 7.76
CA ARG A 128 8.31 -23.26 9.15
C ARG A 128 7.42 -22.06 9.52
N ARG A 129 6.84 -22.11 10.72
CA ARG A 129 5.98 -21.04 11.26
C ARG A 129 6.75 -19.82 11.78
N ARG A 130 7.81 -19.43 11.08
CA ARG A 130 8.66 -18.32 11.54
C ARG A 130 8.13 -16.95 11.11
N TYR A 131 7.50 -16.89 9.95
CA TYR A 131 7.01 -15.67 9.33
C TYR A 131 5.61 -15.92 8.74
N GLU A 132 4.61 -15.89 9.59
CA GLU A 132 3.24 -16.18 9.20
C GLU A 132 2.51 -14.91 8.75
N THR A 133 1.41 -15.13 8.02
CA THR A 133 0.40 -14.12 7.72
C THR A 133 -0.89 -14.52 8.44
N SER A 134 -1.44 -13.63 9.26
CA SER A 134 -2.67 -13.88 10.01
C SER A 134 -3.84 -13.15 9.36
N CYS A 135 -4.91 -13.87 9.09
CA CYS A 135 -6.14 -13.33 8.53
C CYS A 135 -7.27 -13.47 9.54
N ALA A 136 -8.05 -12.41 9.75
CA ALA A 136 -9.18 -12.43 10.66
C ALA A 136 -10.35 -11.60 10.14
N MET A 137 -11.58 -12.10 10.34
CA MET A 137 -12.81 -11.36 10.12
C MET A 137 -13.49 -11.10 11.46
N PHE A 138 -13.93 -9.88 11.67
CA PHE A 138 -14.63 -9.45 12.87
C PHE A 138 -16.00 -8.91 12.52
N ARG A 139 -16.94 -9.00 13.47
CA ARG A 139 -18.24 -8.33 13.39
C ARG A 139 -18.11 -6.93 13.98
N GLY A 140 -18.70 -5.95 13.30
CA GLY A 140 -18.66 -4.55 13.74
C GLY A 140 -17.40 -3.82 13.30
N LEU A 141 -17.08 -2.74 14.00
CA LEU A 141 -16.00 -1.81 13.66
C LEU A 141 -14.73 -2.02 14.50
N SER A 142 -14.76 -2.98 15.42
CA SER A 142 -13.68 -3.28 16.36
C SER A 142 -13.18 -4.72 16.22
N ARG A 143 -11.93 -4.97 16.62
CA ARG A 143 -11.31 -6.30 16.58
C ARG A 143 -11.65 -7.16 17.82
N ILE A 144 -12.95 -7.19 18.24
CA ILE A 144 -13.38 -7.90 19.44
C ILE A 144 -14.07 -9.22 19.09
N ASP A 145 -15.10 -9.17 18.23
CA ASP A 145 -15.96 -10.30 17.92
C ASP A 145 -15.47 -11.04 16.67
N PHE A 146 -14.75 -12.13 16.86
CA PHE A 146 -14.27 -12.99 15.77
C PHE A 146 -15.41 -13.70 15.05
N VAL A 147 -15.37 -13.69 13.71
CA VAL A 147 -16.28 -14.43 12.83
C VAL A 147 -15.54 -15.58 12.14
N ASP A 148 -14.35 -15.30 11.59
CA ASP A 148 -13.50 -16.29 10.91
C ASP A 148 -12.03 -15.90 11.09
N ARG A 149 -11.15 -16.89 11.14
CA ARG A 149 -9.71 -16.65 11.20
C ARG A 149 -8.93 -17.73 10.47
N LEU A 150 -7.77 -17.36 9.95
CA LEU A 150 -6.84 -18.26 9.29
C LEU A 150 -5.40 -17.81 9.58
N GLU A 151 -4.58 -18.70 10.10
CA GLU A 151 -3.14 -18.53 10.14
C GLU A 151 -2.55 -19.15 8.87
N CYS A 152 -2.09 -18.28 7.96
CA CYS A 152 -1.50 -18.70 6.69
C CYS A 152 -0.07 -19.18 6.95
N SER A 153 0.12 -20.48 6.97
CA SER A 153 1.43 -21.13 7.10
C SER A 153 1.99 -21.54 5.73
N GLY A 154 3.22 -22.03 5.73
CA GLY A 154 3.91 -22.43 4.51
C GLY A 154 4.86 -21.36 3.99
N ASN A 155 5.34 -21.56 2.78
CA ASN A 155 6.20 -20.58 2.11
C ASN A 155 5.43 -19.29 1.74
N VAL A 156 6.14 -18.24 1.39
CA VAL A 156 5.53 -16.91 1.15
C VAL A 156 4.47 -16.91 0.04
N LEU A 157 4.59 -17.79 -0.96
CA LEU A 157 3.60 -17.89 -2.04
C LEU A 157 2.30 -18.53 -1.54
N GLU A 158 2.42 -19.60 -0.76
CA GLU A 158 1.28 -20.26 -0.13
C GLU A 158 0.56 -19.33 0.85
N GLN A 159 1.29 -18.51 1.59
CA GLN A 159 0.73 -17.51 2.47
C GLN A 159 -0.06 -16.43 1.68
N ILE A 160 0.51 -15.92 0.59
CA ILE A 160 -0.16 -14.95 -0.30
C ILE A 160 -1.46 -15.55 -0.86
N GLU A 161 -1.41 -16.77 -1.40
CA GLU A 161 -2.58 -17.46 -1.98
C GLU A 161 -3.66 -17.74 -0.93
N SER A 162 -3.25 -18.17 0.26
CA SER A 162 -4.14 -18.44 1.38
C SER A 162 -4.84 -17.16 1.87
N ALA A 163 -4.10 -16.06 2.00
CA ALA A 163 -4.65 -14.77 2.40
C ALA A 163 -5.64 -14.22 1.36
N ILE A 164 -5.32 -14.33 0.06
CA ILE A 164 -6.23 -13.93 -1.03
C ILE A 164 -7.49 -14.80 -1.00
N SER A 165 -7.35 -16.10 -0.80
CA SER A 165 -8.47 -17.04 -0.72
C SER A 165 -9.37 -16.75 0.48
N PHE A 166 -8.77 -16.42 1.64
CA PHE A 166 -9.50 -15.99 2.84
C PHE A 166 -10.33 -14.74 2.57
N VAL A 167 -9.72 -13.71 1.98
CA VAL A 167 -10.42 -12.47 1.65
C VAL A 167 -11.56 -12.72 0.67
N LYS A 168 -11.34 -13.49 -0.40
CA LYS A 168 -12.39 -13.85 -1.37
C LYS A 168 -13.58 -14.57 -0.72
N ARG A 169 -13.33 -15.49 0.21
CA ARG A 169 -14.38 -16.24 0.91
C ARG A 169 -15.22 -15.35 1.82
N ASN A 170 -14.60 -14.33 2.42
CA ASN A 170 -15.19 -13.49 3.44
C ASN A 170 -15.68 -12.12 2.92
N MET A 171 -15.52 -11.84 1.62
CA MET A 171 -16.06 -10.64 0.98
C MET A 171 -17.43 -10.88 0.36
N HIS A 172 -18.24 -9.84 0.34
CA HIS A 172 -19.51 -9.88 -0.34
C HIS A 172 -19.36 -9.75 -1.86
N LEU A 173 -20.17 -10.51 -2.58
CA LEU A 173 -20.38 -10.32 -4.01
C LEU A 173 -21.61 -9.44 -4.22
N ARG A 174 -21.48 -8.40 -5.04
CA ARG A 174 -22.62 -7.59 -5.48
C ARG A 174 -22.92 -7.88 -6.96
N ALA A 175 -24.19 -7.94 -7.26
CA ALA A 175 -24.64 -8.04 -8.64
C ALA A 175 -24.62 -6.67 -9.31
N VAL A 176 -23.89 -6.57 -10.43
CA VAL A 176 -23.88 -5.40 -11.30
C VAL A 176 -24.56 -5.78 -12.61
N ILE A 177 -25.58 -5.02 -13.03
CA ILE A 177 -26.26 -5.25 -14.28
C ILE A 177 -25.58 -4.40 -15.36
N LYS A 178 -24.95 -5.05 -16.33
CA LYS A 178 -24.36 -4.42 -17.52
C LYS A 178 -25.20 -4.81 -18.76
N GLY A 179 -26.11 -3.93 -19.16
CA GLY A 179 -27.05 -4.22 -20.24
C GLY A 179 -28.00 -5.36 -19.88
N LEU A 180 -27.95 -6.47 -20.63
CA LEU A 180 -28.76 -7.68 -20.39
C LEU A 180 -28.12 -8.69 -19.44
N TYR A 181 -26.89 -8.48 -19.05
CA TYR A 181 -26.11 -9.46 -18.28
C TYR A 181 -25.89 -9.01 -16.84
N ARG A 182 -26.01 -9.97 -15.91
CA ARG A 182 -25.60 -9.82 -14.52
C ARG A 182 -24.14 -10.27 -14.39
N GLU A 183 -23.33 -9.43 -13.77
CA GLU A 183 -21.96 -9.74 -13.40
C GLU A 183 -21.84 -9.66 -11.87
N ASP A 184 -21.32 -10.72 -11.26
CA ASP A 184 -21.07 -10.73 -9.82
C ASP A 184 -19.65 -10.18 -9.57
N VAL A 185 -19.58 -9.04 -8.89
CA VAL A 185 -18.34 -8.30 -8.64
C VAL A 185 -18.09 -8.27 -7.13
N TYR A 186 -16.85 -8.49 -6.72
CA TYR A 186 -16.46 -8.33 -5.32
C TYR A 186 -16.65 -6.87 -4.89
N GLU A 187 -17.08 -6.67 -3.65
CA GLU A 187 -17.30 -5.34 -3.06
C GLU A 187 -16.04 -4.46 -3.07
N ILE A 188 -14.84 -5.05 -2.96
CA ILE A 188 -13.56 -4.39 -3.18
C ILE A 188 -12.83 -5.14 -4.32
N PRO A 189 -12.16 -4.41 -5.26
CA PRO A 189 -11.45 -5.05 -6.36
C PRO A 189 -10.42 -6.04 -5.86
N ILE A 190 -10.55 -7.31 -6.28
CA ILE A 190 -9.62 -8.36 -5.84
C ILE A 190 -8.19 -8.10 -6.30
N THR A 191 -8.02 -7.40 -7.43
CA THR A 191 -6.70 -6.99 -7.94
C THR A 191 -6.02 -5.99 -7.02
N ALA A 192 -6.77 -5.07 -6.42
CA ALA A 192 -6.24 -4.11 -5.46
C ALA A 192 -5.84 -4.79 -4.13
N LEU A 193 -6.69 -5.69 -3.62
CA LEU A 193 -6.38 -6.45 -2.40
C LEU A 193 -5.19 -7.39 -2.60
N ARG A 194 -5.11 -8.07 -3.75
CA ARG A 194 -3.96 -8.90 -4.11
C ARG A 194 -2.67 -8.08 -4.11
N GLU A 195 -2.69 -6.90 -4.72
CA GLU A 195 -1.53 -6.01 -4.74
C GLU A 195 -1.10 -5.62 -3.32
N ALA A 196 -2.05 -5.25 -2.44
CA ALA A 196 -1.74 -4.90 -1.06
C ALA A 196 -1.15 -6.09 -0.28
N ILE A 197 -1.70 -7.29 -0.42
CA ILE A 197 -1.21 -8.51 0.25
C ILE A 197 0.19 -8.88 -0.23
N VAL A 198 0.41 -8.86 -1.55
CA VAL A 198 1.75 -9.11 -2.13
C VAL A 198 2.75 -8.09 -1.62
N ASN A 199 2.40 -6.79 -1.64
CA ASN A 199 3.27 -5.72 -1.14
C ASN A 199 3.55 -5.89 0.36
N ALA A 200 2.57 -6.29 1.15
CA ALA A 200 2.74 -6.55 2.58
C ALA A 200 3.79 -7.63 2.85
N VAL A 201 3.78 -8.71 2.07
CA VAL A 201 4.75 -9.81 2.19
C VAL A 201 6.13 -9.40 1.64
N VAL A 202 6.17 -8.76 0.46
CA VAL A 202 7.43 -8.36 -0.20
C VAL A 202 8.19 -7.29 0.59
N HIS A 203 7.46 -6.32 1.18
CA HIS A 203 8.05 -5.19 1.89
C HIS A 203 8.11 -5.38 3.41
N ARG A 204 7.62 -6.50 3.94
CA ARG A 204 7.72 -6.85 5.35
C ARG A 204 9.15 -6.72 5.87
N SER A 205 9.31 -6.23 7.10
CA SER A 205 10.56 -6.40 7.84
C SER A 205 10.68 -7.83 8.36
N TYR A 206 11.52 -8.65 7.74
CA TYR A 206 11.82 -10.01 8.21
C TYR A 206 12.80 -10.03 9.39
N VAL A 207 13.31 -8.88 9.80
CA VAL A 207 14.03 -8.71 11.07
C VAL A 207 13.04 -8.80 12.23
N SER A 208 11.84 -8.20 12.07
CA SER A 208 10.75 -8.30 13.05
C SER A 208 10.12 -9.69 13.07
N ARG A 209 9.65 -10.08 14.26
CA ARG A 209 8.84 -11.29 14.45
C ARG A 209 7.34 -11.05 14.30
N ASP A 210 6.92 -9.78 14.14
CA ASP A 210 5.52 -9.44 13.98
C ASP A 210 4.96 -10.02 12.69
N THR A 211 3.69 -10.38 12.68
CA THR A 211 3.02 -11.02 11.55
C THR A 211 2.43 -9.99 10.58
N VAL A 212 2.39 -10.33 9.29
CA VAL A 212 1.51 -9.64 8.35
C VAL A 212 0.07 -9.95 8.74
N THR A 213 -0.79 -8.93 8.85
CA THR A 213 -2.19 -9.15 9.19
C THR A 213 -3.13 -8.67 8.10
N VAL A 214 -4.19 -9.46 7.85
CA VAL A 214 -5.31 -9.10 6.98
C VAL A 214 -6.57 -9.12 7.83
N THR A 215 -7.13 -7.95 8.08
CA THR A 215 -8.29 -7.79 8.96
C THR A 215 -9.50 -7.33 8.15
N ILE A 216 -10.60 -8.07 8.23
CA ILE A 216 -11.89 -7.72 7.61
C ILE A 216 -12.82 -7.25 8.71
N LEU A 217 -13.34 -6.03 8.57
CA LEU A 217 -14.32 -5.38 9.43
C LEU A 217 -15.57 -5.06 8.61
N ASP A 218 -16.66 -4.63 9.25
CA ASP A 218 -17.90 -4.35 8.52
C ASP A 218 -17.78 -3.16 7.56
N ASP A 219 -16.91 -2.18 7.87
CA ASP A 219 -16.72 -0.95 7.10
C ASP A 219 -15.43 -0.90 6.27
N ARG A 220 -14.48 -1.81 6.49
CA ARG A 220 -13.15 -1.77 5.84
C ARG A 220 -12.43 -3.10 5.83
N ILE A 221 -11.42 -3.21 4.98
CA ILE A 221 -10.40 -4.27 5.01
C ILE A 221 -9.05 -3.61 5.22
N GLU A 222 -8.30 -4.09 6.20
CA GLU A 222 -6.96 -3.60 6.54
C GLU A 222 -5.92 -4.68 6.21
N VAL A 223 -4.86 -4.29 5.50
CA VAL A 223 -3.67 -5.12 5.28
C VAL A 223 -2.52 -4.41 5.96
N GLU A 224 -1.90 -5.05 6.95
CA GLU A 224 -0.86 -4.44 7.78
C GLU A 224 0.41 -5.29 7.73
N SER A 225 1.55 -4.63 7.55
CA SER A 225 2.86 -5.26 7.40
C SER A 225 3.88 -4.63 8.33
N PRO A 226 4.68 -5.43 9.05
CA PRO A 226 5.78 -4.92 9.87
C PRO A 226 6.85 -4.21 9.04
N GLY A 227 7.33 -3.10 9.56
CA GLY A 227 8.36 -2.24 8.95
C GLY A 227 7.81 -0.89 8.48
N SER A 228 8.61 0.16 8.65
CA SER A 228 8.27 1.52 8.25
C SER A 228 8.27 1.71 6.73
N LEU A 229 7.67 2.79 6.24
CA LEU A 229 7.75 3.17 4.83
C LEU A 229 9.21 3.43 4.40
N LEU A 230 9.60 2.90 3.25
CA LEU A 230 10.94 3.06 2.68
C LEU A 230 11.10 4.35 1.87
N ILE A 231 10.00 4.99 1.51
CA ILE A 231 9.92 6.26 0.80
C ILE A 231 8.95 7.18 1.55
N ARG A 232 9.04 8.48 1.31
CA ARG A 232 8.12 9.44 1.93
C ARG A 232 6.69 9.21 1.45
N ARG A 233 5.72 9.51 2.30
CA ARG A 233 4.28 9.35 1.99
C ARG A 233 3.88 10.08 0.70
N GLU A 234 4.43 11.29 0.47
CA GLU A 234 4.15 12.11 -0.70
C GLU A 234 4.70 11.51 -2.00
N GLN A 235 5.64 10.57 -1.89
CA GLN A 235 6.25 9.86 -3.02
C GLN A 235 5.52 8.55 -3.37
N LEU A 236 4.52 8.15 -2.55
CA LEU A 236 3.71 6.98 -2.81
C LEU A 236 2.88 7.17 -4.09
N GLY A 237 3.03 6.25 -5.05
CA GLY A 237 2.32 6.32 -6.33
C GLY A 237 2.94 7.24 -7.38
N THR A 238 4.11 7.85 -7.14
CA THR A 238 4.80 8.69 -8.14
C THR A 238 5.71 7.92 -9.08
N GLY A 239 5.74 6.58 -8.97
CA GLY A 239 6.70 5.72 -9.70
C GLY A 239 8.01 5.50 -8.95
N MET A 240 8.25 6.22 -7.85
CA MET A 240 9.38 5.90 -6.96
C MET A 240 9.09 4.63 -6.17
N TYR A 241 10.07 3.76 -6.10
CA TYR A 241 9.97 2.55 -5.29
C TYR A 241 11.30 2.22 -4.62
N ARG A 242 11.20 1.59 -3.46
CA ARG A 242 12.31 0.92 -2.79
C ARG A 242 11.79 -0.41 -2.27
N THR A 243 12.66 -1.40 -2.21
CA THR A 243 12.31 -2.75 -1.77
C THR A 243 13.17 -3.12 -0.58
N ARG A 244 12.55 -3.63 0.51
CA ARG A 244 13.27 -4.09 1.70
C ARG A 244 13.93 -5.45 1.45
N ASN A 245 13.27 -6.31 0.65
CA ASN A 245 13.70 -7.66 0.34
C ASN A 245 13.93 -7.80 -1.17
N GLU A 246 15.11 -7.35 -1.63
CA GLU A 246 15.40 -7.26 -3.07
C GLU A 246 15.49 -8.62 -3.75
N VAL A 247 16.01 -9.62 -3.05
CA VAL A 247 16.19 -10.97 -3.59
C VAL A 247 14.82 -11.62 -3.80
N LEU A 248 13.96 -11.59 -2.75
CA LEU A 248 12.59 -12.09 -2.81
C LEU A 248 11.77 -11.37 -3.87
N ALA A 249 11.82 -10.04 -3.91
CA ALA A 249 11.09 -9.23 -4.88
C ALA A 249 11.52 -9.53 -6.32
N ARG A 250 12.82 -9.75 -6.56
CA ARG A 250 13.34 -10.11 -7.88
C ARG A 250 12.81 -11.46 -8.36
N TYR A 251 12.77 -12.44 -7.47
CA TYR A 251 12.18 -13.75 -7.77
C TYR A 251 10.67 -13.66 -8.07
N LEU A 252 9.91 -13.01 -7.17
CA LEU A 252 8.46 -12.87 -7.31
C LEU A 252 8.08 -12.10 -8.58
N ARG A 253 8.90 -11.14 -9.01
CA ARG A 253 8.75 -10.49 -10.31
C ARG A 253 9.02 -11.45 -11.46
N GLY A 254 10.08 -12.26 -11.36
CA GLY A 254 10.44 -13.25 -12.38
C GLY A 254 9.32 -14.24 -12.66
N ILE A 255 8.57 -14.61 -11.62
CA ILE A 255 7.40 -15.50 -11.73
C ILE A 255 6.07 -14.76 -11.92
N GLY A 256 6.08 -13.45 -12.17
CA GLY A 256 4.87 -12.66 -12.47
C GLY A 256 3.94 -12.40 -11.28
N VAL A 257 4.39 -12.59 -10.04
CA VAL A 257 3.60 -12.35 -8.83
C VAL A 257 3.52 -10.88 -8.50
N CYS A 258 4.58 -10.11 -8.71
CA CYS A 258 4.61 -8.66 -8.45
C CYS A 258 5.26 -7.88 -9.60
N GLU A 259 5.04 -6.57 -9.63
CA GLU A 259 5.69 -5.63 -10.54
C GLU A 259 6.57 -4.66 -9.73
N MET A 260 7.81 -4.42 -10.20
CA MET A 260 8.75 -3.49 -9.54
C MET A 260 8.82 -2.16 -10.30
N ARG A 261 7.70 -1.46 -10.44
CA ARG A 261 7.63 -0.17 -11.16
C ARG A 261 7.09 0.98 -10.32
N GLY A 262 6.81 0.74 -9.02
CA GLY A 262 6.20 1.75 -8.15
C GLY A 262 4.76 2.14 -8.53
N THR A 263 4.11 1.37 -9.40
CA THR A 263 2.76 1.62 -9.92
C THR A 263 1.65 0.91 -9.13
N GLY A 264 2.00 0.01 -8.21
CA GLY A 264 1.04 -0.81 -7.46
C GLY A 264 0.01 0.04 -6.68
N ILE A 265 0.47 1.10 -6.00
CA ILE A 265 -0.42 2.00 -5.24
C ILE A 265 -1.36 2.77 -6.18
N MET A 266 -0.86 3.25 -7.34
CA MET A 266 -1.71 3.90 -8.34
C MET A 266 -2.78 2.94 -8.86
N ARG A 267 -2.40 1.70 -9.18
CA ARG A 267 -3.34 0.68 -9.65
C ARG A 267 -4.41 0.36 -8.60
N MET A 268 -4.03 0.24 -7.31
CA MET A 268 -4.99 0.07 -6.23
C MET A 268 -6.00 1.22 -6.18
N ARG A 269 -5.54 2.48 -6.29
CA ARG A 269 -6.39 3.68 -6.34
C ARG A 269 -7.34 3.65 -7.54
N GLU A 270 -6.79 3.51 -8.74
CA GLU A 270 -7.55 3.51 -9.99
C GLU A 270 -8.64 2.44 -10.01
N THR A 271 -8.32 1.21 -9.57
CA THR A 271 -9.29 0.12 -9.56
C THR A 271 -10.39 0.32 -8.53
N CYS A 272 -10.11 0.90 -7.37
CA CYS A 272 -11.11 1.25 -6.36
C CYS A 272 -12.02 2.38 -6.88
N LEU A 273 -11.44 3.46 -7.42
CA LEU A 273 -12.21 4.58 -7.99
C LEU A 273 -13.09 4.14 -9.16
N ALA A 274 -12.59 3.26 -10.05
CA ALA A 274 -13.36 2.71 -11.16
C ALA A 274 -14.60 1.92 -10.71
N GLN A 275 -14.60 1.36 -9.49
CA GLN A 275 -15.77 0.72 -8.87
C GLN A 275 -16.63 1.67 -8.02
N GLY A 276 -16.31 2.97 -7.99
CA GLY A 276 -17.01 3.97 -7.20
C GLY A 276 -16.73 3.88 -5.70
N LEU A 277 -15.61 3.28 -5.32
CA LEU A 277 -15.13 3.20 -3.94
C LEU A 277 -14.21 4.36 -3.61
N ARG A 278 -14.03 4.64 -2.32
CA ARG A 278 -13.00 5.57 -1.85
C ARG A 278 -11.62 5.03 -2.15
N GLU A 279 -10.64 5.93 -2.33
CA GLU A 279 -9.24 5.53 -2.46
C GLU A 279 -8.77 4.75 -1.24
N PRO A 280 -7.94 3.73 -1.43
CA PRO A 280 -7.29 3.06 -0.32
C PRO A 280 -6.32 4.01 0.38
N MET A 281 -6.36 4.01 1.70
CA MET A 281 -5.49 4.83 2.53
C MET A 281 -4.24 4.03 2.91
N VAL A 282 -3.07 4.64 2.73
CA VAL A 282 -1.78 4.05 3.14
C VAL A 282 -1.22 4.88 4.28
N GLU A 283 -0.96 4.24 5.40
CA GLU A 283 -0.48 4.90 6.62
C GLU A 283 0.70 4.15 7.22
N GLU A 284 1.58 4.88 7.89
CA GLU A 284 2.57 4.32 8.80
C GLU A 284 2.07 4.52 10.23
N ILE A 285 1.90 3.43 10.95
CA ILE A 285 1.43 3.42 12.34
C ILE A 285 2.50 2.70 13.15
N GLU A 286 3.20 3.45 14.00
CA GLU A 286 4.39 2.97 14.68
C GLU A 286 5.40 2.42 13.65
N ASP A 287 5.82 1.17 13.76
CA ASP A 287 6.73 0.52 12.84
C ASP A 287 6.00 -0.42 11.85
N HIS A 288 4.73 -0.13 11.52
CA HIS A 288 3.92 -0.91 10.58
C HIS A 288 3.36 -0.04 9.47
N VAL A 289 3.27 -0.60 8.27
CA VAL A 289 2.54 0.01 7.14
C VAL A 289 1.18 -0.65 7.03
N ARG A 290 0.13 0.17 7.08
CA ARG A 290 -1.26 -0.27 6.92
C ARG A 290 -1.84 0.28 5.63
N VAL A 291 -2.49 -0.60 4.87
CA VAL A 291 -3.33 -0.25 3.72
C VAL A 291 -4.78 -0.54 4.08
N THR A 292 -5.62 0.49 4.06
CA THR A 292 -7.04 0.40 4.40
C THR A 292 -7.89 0.57 3.15
N PHE A 293 -8.72 -0.42 2.86
CA PHE A 293 -9.74 -0.39 1.81
C PHE A 293 -11.10 -0.19 2.47
N PHE A 294 -11.84 0.82 2.04
CA PHE A 294 -13.16 1.12 2.59
C PHE A 294 -14.24 0.33 1.87
N ARG A 295 -15.11 -0.34 2.65
CA ARG A 295 -16.28 -1.06 2.13
C ARG A 295 -17.44 -0.08 1.93
N ASP A 296 -18.24 -0.32 0.91
CA ASP A 296 -19.48 0.45 0.68
C ASP A 296 -20.55 -0.02 1.68
N THR A 297 -20.65 0.66 2.81
CA THR A 297 -21.67 0.37 3.84
C THR A 297 -23.07 0.88 3.49
N GLY A 298 -23.22 1.47 2.29
CA GLY A 298 -24.46 2.13 1.88
C GLY A 298 -24.67 3.51 2.53
N GLN A 299 -23.96 3.81 3.62
CA GLN A 299 -23.94 5.14 4.26
C GLN A 299 -22.91 6.08 3.62
N ASP A 300 -21.85 5.52 3.04
CA ASP A 300 -20.76 6.24 2.38
C ASP A 300 -20.88 6.27 0.85
N ARG A 301 -22.01 5.86 0.30
CA ARG A 301 -22.26 6.17 -1.11
C ARG A 301 -22.32 7.68 -1.23
N ILE A 302 -21.18 8.26 -1.59
CA ILE A 302 -21.22 9.49 -2.37
C ILE A 302 -21.78 9.01 -3.71
N PRO A 303 -23.06 9.21 -4.01
CA PRO A 303 -23.60 8.77 -5.29
C PRO A 303 -22.73 9.43 -6.34
N ALA A 304 -22.21 8.67 -7.31
CA ALA A 304 -21.49 9.27 -8.43
C ALA A 304 -22.33 10.43 -8.90
N LEU A 305 -21.74 11.61 -8.99
CA LEU A 305 -22.46 12.81 -9.45
C LEU A 305 -23.17 12.44 -10.74
N GLY A 306 -24.49 12.52 -10.75
CA GLY A 306 -25.27 12.29 -11.96
C GLY A 306 -24.74 13.21 -13.05
N ILE A 307 -24.75 12.75 -14.31
CA ILE A 307 -24.25 13.54 -15.46
C ILE A 307 -24.82 14.97 -15.42
N GLN A 308 -26.07 15.12 -15.07
CA GLN A 308 -26.74 16.43 -14.96
C GLN A 308 -26.23 17.25 -13.75
N GLU A 309 -25.95 16.62 -12.63
CA GLU A 309 -25.41 17.28 -11.45
C GLU A 309 -23.98 17.78 -11.68
N ARG A 310 -23.15 16.96 -12.33
CA ARG A 310 -21.78 17.35 -12.72
C ARG A 310 -21.79 18.51 -13.70
N ARG A 311 -22.65 18.47 -14.74
CA ARG A 311 -22.81 19.56 -15.69
C ARG A 311 -23.31 20.83 -15.01
N MET A 312 -24.26 20.71 -14.07
CA MET A 312 -24.75 21.84 -13.27
C MET A 312 -23.63 22.50 -12.46
N LEU A 313 -22.83 21.72 -11.75
CA LEU A 313 -21.71 22.25 -10.94
C LEU A 313 -20.64 22.92 -11.81
N HIS A 314 -20.38 22.38 -13.01
CA HIS A 314 -19.47 23.00 -13.97
C HIS A 314 -20.02 24.35 -14.49
N MET A 315 -21.30 24.42 -14.85
CA MET A 315 -21.93 25.69 -15.26
C MET A 315 -21.92 26.73 -14.14
N ILE A 316 -22.11 26.30 -12.88
CA ILE A 316 -22.04 27.19 -11.72
C ILE A 316 -20.60 27.66 -11.47
N SER A 317 -19.58 26.81 -11.66
CA SER A 317 -18.18 27.22 -11.50
C SER A 317 -17.73 28.23 -12.54
N GLU A 318 -18.26 28.12 -13.78
CA GLU A 318 -18.00 29.10 -14.85
C GLU A 318 -18.77 30.43 -14.64
N ASN A 319 -19.95 30.37 -14.06
CA ASN A 319 -20.78 31.54 -13.76
C ASN A 319 -21.44 31.44 -12.37
N PRO A 320 -20.77 31.95 -11.32
CA PRO A 320 -21.29 31.89 -9.94
C PRO A 320 -22.63 32.60 -9.71
N ASP A 321 -23.03 33.50 -10.59
CA ASP A 321 -24.28 34.25 -10.51
C ASP A 321 -25.41 33.62 -11.34
N ILE A 322 -25.20 32.44 -11.90
CA ILE A 322 -26.15 31.72 -12.76
C ILE A 322 -27.48 31.46 -12.01
N THR A 323 -28.58 31.76 -12.65
CA THR A 323 -29.91 31.57 -12.07
C THR A 323 -30.44 30.14 -12.27
N HIS A 324 -31.41 29.73 -11.46
CA HIS A 324 -32.11 28.45 -11.64
C HIS A 324 -32.78 28.30 -13.03
N GLU A 325 -33.19 29.41 -13.63
CA GLU A 325 -33.78 29.42 -14.96
C GLU A 325 -32.76 29.13 -16.03
N GLN A 326 -31.62 29.79 -15.96
CA GLN A 326 -30.50 29.58 -16.89
C GLN A 326 -29.91 28.17 -16.77
N LEU A 327 -29.82 27.63 -15.53
CA LEU A 327 -29.44 26.25 -15.30
C LEU A 327 -30.44 25.26 -15.91
N ALA A 328 -31.74 25.50 -15.73
CA ALA A 328 -32.77 24.65 -16.30
C ALA A 328 -32.74 24.62 -17.83
N GLU A 329 -32.56 25.80 -18.45
CA GLU A 329 -32.40 25.93 -19.89
C GLU A 329 -31.12 25.28 -20.43
N GLY A 330 -29.98 25.58 -19.82
CA GLY A 330 -28.68 25.03 -20.26
C GLY A 330 -28.54 23.53 -20.10
N LEU A 331 -29.23 22.94 -19.11
CA LEU A 331 -29.23 21.51 -18.84
C LEU A 331 -30.38 20.77 -19.57
N GLY A 332 -31.37 21.48 -20.11
CA GLY A 332 -32.56 20.88 -20.72
C GLY A 332 -33.47 20.16 -19.73
N ILE A 333 -33.56 20.63 -18.47
CA ILE A 333 -34.34 20.01 -17.38
C ILE A 333 -35.26 20.98 -16.71
N SER A 334 -36.22 20.48 -15.93
CA SER A 334 -37.20 21.35 -15.24
C SER A 334 -36.59 22.10 -14.05
N LYS A 335 -37.08 23.32 -13.76
CA LYS A 335 -36.68 24.13 -12.59
C LYS A 335 -36.77 23.36 -11.25
N PRO A 336 -37.87 22.60 -10.97
CA PRO A 336 -37.93 21.78 -9.77
C PRO A 336 -36.82 20.76 -9.66
N TYR A 337 -36.39 20.21 -10.78
CA TYR A 337 -35.30 19.24 -10.79
C TYR A 337 -33.95 19.92 -10.55
N VAL A 338 -33.68 21.11 -11.10
CA VAL A 338 -32.54 21.95 -10.75
C VAL A 338 -32.49 22.22 -9.24
N ALA A 339 -33.59 22.63 -8.64
CA ALA A 339 -33.69 22.86 -7.20
C ALA A 339 -33.35 21.61 -6.36
N LYS A 340 -33.78 20.43 -6.84
CA LYS A 340 -33.42 19.15 -6.23
C LYS A 340 -31.91 18.87 -6.33
N LEU A 341 -31.28 19.09 -7.49
CA LEU A 341 -29.85 18.91 -7.68
C LEU A 341 -29.04 19.88 -6.81
N ILE A 342 -29.43 21.14 -6.74
CA ILE A 342 -28.78 22.15 -5.88
C ILE A 342 -28.86 21.75 -4.41
N ARG A 343 -30.03 21.30 -3.94
CA ARG A 343 -30.16 20.81 -2.55
C ARG A 343 -29.25 19.65 -2.30
N HIS A 344 -29.25 18.67 -3.19
CA HIS A 344 -28.38 17.49 -3.10
C HIS A 344 -26.89 17.84 -3.07
N SER A 345 -26.44 18.76 -3.94
CA SER A 345 -25.05 19.24 -3.97
C SER A 345 -24.67 20.03 -2.71
N LYS A 346 -25.62 20.78 -2.11
CA LYS A 346 -25.42 21.45 -0.82
C LYS A 346 -25.29 20.47 0.34
N ASP A 347 -26.19 19.48 0.42
CA ASP A 347 -26.17 18.46 1.46
C ASP A 347 -24.85 17.65 1.43
N ARG A 348 -24.20 17.60 0.27
CA ARG A 348 -22.89 16.96 0.06
C ARG A 348 -21.70 17.90 0.29
N GLY A 349 -21.94 19.17 0.59
CA GLY A 349 -20.89 20.17 0.78
C GLY A 349 -20.11 20.53 -0.49
N LEU A 350 -20.65 20.25 -1.69
CA LEU A 350 -20.07 20.57 -2.99
C LEU A 350 -20.42 21.98 -3.47
N LEU A 351 -21.49 22.54 -2.92
CA LEU A 351 -22.04 23.83 -3.29
C LEU A 351 -22.42 24.62 -2.03
N ALA A 352 -21.95 25.86 -1.96
CA ALA A 352 -22.31 26.79 -0.91
C ALA A 352 -22.74 28.14 -1.52
N ARG A 353 -23.33 29.01 -0.72
CA ARG A 353 -23.45 30.43 -1.09
C ARG A 353 -22.41 31.27 -0.39
N ASP A 354 -21.82 32.18 -1.11
CA ASP A 354 -20.91 33.17 -0.53
C ASP A 354 -21.75 34.27 0.16
N GLU A 355 -21.78 34.20 1.49
CA GLU A 355 -22.48 35.17 2.33
C GLU A 355 -21.77 36.51 2.47
N SER A 356 -20.53 36.62 1.97
CA SER A 356 -19.71 37.83 2.05
C SER A 356 -20.07 38.90 1.02
N VAL A 357 -20.86 38.54 -0.01
CA VAL A 357 -21.27 39.46 -1.09
C VAL A 357 -22.76 39.73 -1.02
N ARG A 358 -23.19 41.00 -1.11
CA ARG A 358 -24.59 41.46 -1.00
C ARG A 358 -25.59 40.75 -1.94
N LYS A 359 -25.15 40.04 -2.97
CA LYS A 359 -25.96 39.20 -3.87
C LYS A 359 -25.68 37.70 -3.79
N GLY A 360 -24.75 37.27 -2.93
CA GLY A 360 -24.46 35.88 -2.64
C GLY A 360 -24.32 34.97 -3.85
N GLY A 361 -23.15 34.96 -4.51
CA GLY A 361 -22.80 34.03 -5.59
C GLY A 361 -22.70 32.58 -5.10
N TRP A 362 -22.69 31.63 -6.02
CA TRP A 362 -22.46 30.24 -5.73
C TRP A 362 -20.97 29.95 -5.63
N VAL A 363 -20.56 29.18 -4.66
CA VAL A 363 -19.19 28.66 -4.52
C VAL A 363 -19.22 27.15 -4.66
N VAL A 364 -18.47 26.64 -5.64
CA VAL A 364 -18.29 25.20 -5.87
C VAL A 364 -16.96 24.79 -5.27
N ASP A 365 -16.96 23.74 -4.44
CA ASP A 365 -15.74 23.12 -3.95
C ASP A 365 -15.11 22.29 -5.08
N MET A 366 -14.21 22.94 -5.85
CA MET A 366 -13.55 22.34 -7.01
C MET A 366 -12.58 21.23 -6.57
N GLU A 367 -11.93 21.35 -5.41
CA GLU A 367 -11.05 20.29 -4.89
C GLU A 367 -11.86 19.01 -4.64
N ARG A 368 -13.02 19.12 -4.05
CA ARG A 368 -13.94 17.99 -3.87
C ARG A 368 -14.57 17.49 -5.17
N LEU A 369 -14.78 18.38 -6.14
CA LEU A 369 -15.38 18.03 -7.43
C LEU A 369 -14.41 17.23 -8.32
N GLU A 370 -13.12 17.58 -8.34
CA GLU A 370 -12.07 16.86 -9.07
C GLU A 370 -11.82 15.45 -8.50
N TRP A 371 -12.15 15.25 -7.23
CA TRP A 371 -12.01 13.98 -6.54
C TRP A 371 -13.26 13.07 -6.63
N MET A 372 -14.32 13.50 -7.31
CA MET A 372 -15.60 12.80 -7.51
C MET A 372 -15.88 12.51 -8.98
#